data_b3a37319881786de2e707585a8711ea9
#
_entry.id   b3a37319881786de2e707585a8711ea9
#
_cell.length_a   1.000
_cell.length_b   1.000
_cell.length_c   1.000
_cell.angle_alpha   90.00
_cell.angle_beta   90.00
_cell.angle_gamma   90.00
#
_symmetry.space_group_name_H-M   'P 1'
#
loop_
_entity.id
_entity.type
_entity.pdbx_description
1 polymer ?
#
loop_
_entity_poly.entity_id
_entity_poly.type
_entity_poly.pdbx_seq_one_letter_code
_entity_poly.pdbx_strand_id
1 'polypeptide(L)'
;ENHARFLQANKQRKANLEGHTDERGGREYNLALGQKRAEAVRQALSLLGVPDSQLEAVSYGKEKPAAQGAAEADLAKNRRVEIRY
;
A
#
# COMPACT_ATOMS: atom_id res chain seq x y z
N GLU A 1 4.89 -11.49 -6.23
CA GLU A 1 5.54 -11.95 -7.47
C GLU A 1 4.65 -11.80 -8.70
N ASN A 2 3.35 -12.13 -8.58
CA ASN A 2 2.44 -11.99 -9.71
C ASN A 2 2.30 -10.54 -10.16
N HIS A 3 2.31 -9.59 -9.22
CA HIS A 3 2.27 -8.16 -9.54
C HIS A 3 3.54 -7.72 -10.25
N ALA A 4 4.70 -8.21 -9.81
CA ALA A 4 5.96 -7.88 -10.46
C ALA A 4 5.99 -8.41 -11.89
N ARG A 5 5.56 -9.64 -12.11
CA ARG A 5 5.50 -10.23 -13.46
C ARG A 5 4.54 -9.47 -14.37
N PHE A 6 3.37 -9.12 -13.84
CA PHE A 6 2.39 -8.36 -14.60
C PHE A 6 2.95 -7.01 -15.06
N LEU A 7 3.57 -6.27 -14.13
CA LEU A 7 4.13 -4.95 -14.43
C LEU A 7 5.32 -5.05 -15.37
N GLN A 8 6.16 -6.07 -15.23
CA GLN A 8 7.29 -6.28 -16.16
C GLN A 8 6.81 -6.61 -17.56
N ALA A 9 5.72 -7.36 -17.67
CA ALA A 9 5.14 -7.71 -18.99
C ALA A 9 4.33 -6.54 -19.58
N ASN A 10 3.90 -5.59 -18.76
CA ASN A 10 3.05 -4.47 -19.18
C ASN A 10 3.70 -3.15 -18.75
N LYS A 11 4.79 -2.78 -19.40
CA LYS A 11 5.64 -1.66 -18.99
C LYS A 11 4.98 -0.30 -19.05
N GLN A 12 3.86 -0.18 -19.74
CA GLN A 12 3.10 1.06 -19.79
C GLN A 12 2.10 1.20 -18.63
N ARG A 13 1.86 0.12 -17.90
CA ARG A 13 0.98 0.16 -16.74
C ARG A 13 1.69 0.74 -15.54
N LYS A 14 0.95 1.52 -14.77
CA LYS A 14 1.41 2.05 -13.50
C LYS A 14 0.59 1.47 -12.38
N ALA A 15 1.22 1.23 -11.24
CA ALA A 15 0.55 0.74 -10.05
C ALA A 15 0.61 1.78 -8.95
N ASN A 16 -0.52 2.04 -8.32
CA ASN A 16 -0.58 2.83 -7.09
C ASN A 16 -0.54 1.86 -5.91
N LEU A 17 0.43 2.08 -5.03
CA LEU A 17 0.60 1.28 -3.83
C LEU A 17 -0.01 2.06 -2.68
N GLU A 18 -1.21 1.66 -2.26
CA GLU A 18 -2.01 2.40 -1.28
C GLU A 18 -1.80 1.82 0.11
N GLY A 19 -1.06 2.54 0.93
CA GLY A 19 -0.82 2.13 2.30
C GLY A 19 -1.95 2.54 3.23
N HIS A 20 -2.38 1.62 4.07
CA HIS A 20 -3.48 1.83 5.01
C HIS A 20 -3.07 1.46 6.41
N THR A 21 -3.73 2.08 7.38
CA THR A 21 -3.54 1.78 8.79
C THR A 21 -4.90 1.53 9.44
N ASP A 22 -4.90 1.03 10.69
CA ASP A 22 -6.12 0.96 11.47
C ASP A 22 -6.46 2.34 12.05
N GLU A 23 -7.57 2.44 12.79
CA GLU A 23 -8.07 3.71 13.30
C GLU A 23 -7.32 4.24 14.54
N ARG A 24 -6.41 3.47 15.11
CA ARG A 24 -5.65 3.88 16.30
C ARG A 24 -4.59 4.89 15.95
N GLY A 25 -4.37 5.86 16.86
CA GLY A 25 -3.36 6.89 16.67
C GLY A 25 -3.86 8.11 15.91
N GLY A 26 -3.01 9.11 15.80
CA GLY A 26 -3.34 10.36 15.14
C GLY A 26 -3.34 10.24 13.62
N ARG A 27 -4.04 11.17 12.97
CA ARG A 27 -4.17 11.19 11.51
C ARG A 27 -2.81 11.31 10.81
N GLU A 28 -1.99 12.24 11.25
CA GLU A 28 -0.69 12.47 10.62
C GLU A 28 0.27 11.31 10.83
N TYR A 29 0.26 10.73 12.03
CA TYR A 29 1.07 9.56 12.33
C TYR A 29 0.68 8.40 11.41
N ASN A 30 -0.62 8.17 11.25
CA ASN A 30 -1.11 7.06 10.41
C ASN A 30 -0.85 7.31 8.93
N LEU A 31 -0.92 8.55 8.46
CA LEU A 31 -0.54 8.86 7.08
C LEU A 31 0.93 8.53 6.83
N ALA A 32 1.80 8.89 7.77
CA ALA A 32 3.23 8.57 7.66
C ALA A 32 3.48 7.06 7.71
N LEU A 33 2.77 6.34 8.57
CA LEU A 33 2.89 4.89 8.68
C LEU A 33 2.41 4.19 7.40
N GLY A 34 1.28 4.63 6.85
CA GLY A 34 0.77 4.12 5.58
C GLY A 34 1.75 4.35 4.44
N GLN A 35 2.40 5.52 4.42
CA GLN A 35 3.41 5.83 3.43
C GLN A 35 4.61 4.88 3.53
N LYS A 36 5.08 4.60 4.74
CA LYS A 36 6.17 3.65 4.94
C LYS A 36 5.81 2.25 4.46
N ARG A 37 4.57 1.82 4.72
CA ARG A 37 4.09 0.51 4.26
C ARG A 37 4.04 0.43 2.74
N ALA A 38 3.52 1.46 2.09
CA ALA A 38 3.47 1.52 0.63
C ALA A 38 4.87 1.54 0.02
N GLU A 39 5.79 2.29 0.61
CA GLU A 39 7.16 2.35 0.12
C GLU A 39 7.93 1.06 0.32
N ALA A 40 7.65 0.31 1.39
CA ALA A 40 8.25 -1.00 1.60
C ALA A 40 7.82 -1.96 0.48
N VAL A 41 6.57 -1.92 0.05
CA VAL A 41 6.10 -2.73 -1.07
C VAL A 41 6.74 -2.27 -2.37
N ARG A 42 6.88 -0.95 -2.57
CA ARG A 42 7.56 -0.40 -3.75
C ARG A 42 8.99 -0.91 -3.84
N GLN A 43 9.73 -0.88 -2.74
CA GLN A 43 11.09 -1.41 -2.71
C GLN A 43 11.14 -2.89 -3.05
N ALA A 44 10.21 -3.69 -2.51
CA ALA A 44 10.15 -5.11 -2.79
C ALA A 44 9.92 -5.37 -4.27
N LEU A 45 9.00 -4.63 -4.91
CA LEU A 45 8.75 -4.77 -6.34
C LEU A 45 9.93 -4.29 -7.17
N SER A 46 10.60 -3.23 -6.74
CA SER A 46 11.80 -2.72 -7.41
C SER A 46 12.92 -3.77 -7.39
N LEU A 47 13.10 -4.45 -6.28
CA LEU A 47 14.08 -5.54 -6.17
C LEU A 47 13.74 -6.73 -7.08
N LEU A 48 12.47 -6.90 -7.40
CA LEU A 48 12.01 -7.92 -8.36
C LEU A 48 12.11 -7.47 -9.80
N GLY A 49 12.65 -6.28 -10.05
CA GLY A 49 12.91 -5.79 -11.40
C GLY A 49 11.86 -4.85 -11.97
N VAL A 50 10.90 -4.38 -11.18
CA VAL A 50 9.91 -3.41 -11.64
C VAL A 50 10.50 -2.01 -11.54
N PRO A 51 10.55 -1.22 -12.65
CA PRO A 51 11.07 0.15 -12.58
C PRO A 51 10.23 1.05 -11.69
N ASP A 52 10.86 1.96 -10.98
CA ASP A 52 10.16 2.92 -10.12
C ASP A 52 9.16 3.78 -10.90
N SER A 53 9.40 4.01 -12.19
CA SER A 53 8.48 4.78 -13.04
C SER A 53 7.09 4.14 -13.16
N GLN A 54 6.97 2.85 -12.86
CA GLN A 54 5.68 2.15 -12.87
C GLN A 54 5.01 2.11 -11.49
N LEU A 55 5.68 2.62 -10.45
CA LEU A 55 5.21 2.50 -9.07
C LEU A 55 5.04 3.86 -8.43
N GLU A 56 3.92 4.05 -7.74
CA GLU A 56 3.68 5.25 -6.95
C GLU A 56 3.16 4.84 -5.58
N ALA A 57 3.84 5.29 -4.53
CA ALA A 57 3.44 5.01 -3.15
C ALA A 57 2.55 6.15 -2.66
N VAL A 58 1.36 5.80 -2.19
CA VAL A 58 0.36 6.74 -1.68
C VAL A 58 -0.13 6.23 -0.34
N SER A 59 -0.34 7.14 0.61
CA SER A 59 -0.90 6.77 1.90
C SER A 59 -2.29 7.37 2.08
N TYR A 60 -3.22 6.54 2.52
CA TYR A 60 -4.52 6.98 3.00
C TYR A 60 -4.58 6.95 4.53
N GLY A 61 -3.56 6.40 5.19
CA GLY A 61 -3.57 6.27 6.64
C GLY A 61 -4.81 5.51 7.08
N LYS A 62 -5.59 6.12 7.99
CA LYS A 62 -6.83 5.54 8.49
C LYS A 62 -8.09 6.03 7.77
N GLU A 63 -7.93 6.77 6.68
CA GLU A 63 -9.05 7.47 6.02
C GLU A 63 -9.98 6.54 5.24
N LYS A 64 -9.49 5.39 4.78
CA LYS A 64 -10.27 4.44 3.98
C LYS A 64 -10.22 3.04 4.59
N PRO A 65 -10.98 2.79 5.66
CA PRO A 65 -10.95 1.47 6.29
C PRO A 65 -11.63 0.41 5.44
N ALA A 66 -11.07 -0.80 5.46
CA ALA A 66 -11.68 -1.97 4.84
C ALA A 66 -12.72 -2.60 5.77
N ALA A 67 -12.57 -2.40 7.08
CA ALA A 67 -13.50 -2.88 8.09
C ALA A 67 -13.75 -1.76 9.10
N GLN A 68 -14.98 -1.71 9.62
CA GLN A 68 -15.39 -0.65 10.55
C GLN A 68 -15.72 -1.24 11.91
N GLY A 69 -14.79 -1.55 12.66
CA GLY A 69 -14.97 -2.04 14.01
C GLY A 69 -13.72 -1.78 14.79
N ALA A 70 -13.80 -1.98 16.09
CA ALA A 70 -12.67 -1.78 16.99
C ALA A 70 -12.06 -3.10 17.48
N ALA A 71 -12.63 -4.25 17.08
CA ALA A 71 -12.04 -5.54 17.39
C ALA A 71 -10.71 -5.73 16.65
N GLU A 72 -9.80 -6.49 17.23
CA GLU A 72 -8.47 -6.67 16.63
C GLU A 72 -8.56 -7.24 15.20
N ALA A 73 -9.50 -8.13 14.92
CA ALA A 73 -9.67 -8.67 13.58
C ALA A 73 -10.03 -7.58 12.56
N ASP A 74 -10.87 -6.61 12.96
CA ASP A 74 -11.23 -5.49 12.09
C ASP A 74 -10.07 -4.53 11.92
N LEU A 75 -9.35 -4.23 12.99
CA LEU A 75 -8.19 -3.36 12.94
C LEU A 75 -7.10 -3.97 12.05
N ALA A 76 -6.90 -5.28 12.14
CA ALA A 76 -5.91 -5.97 11.32
C ALA A 76 -6.23 -5.87 9.83
N LYS A 77 -7.50 -5.92 9.45
CA LYS A 77 -7.91 -5.76 8.05
C LYS A 77 -7.56 -4.39 7.49
N ASN A 78 -7.47 -3.38 8.36
CA ASN A 78 -7.14 -2.02 7.95
C ASN A 78 -5.63 -1.77 7.84
N ARG A 79 -4.81 -2.61 8.44
CA ARG A 79 -3.35 -2.51 8.33
C ARG A 79 -2.89 -3.25 7.08
N ARG A 80 -2.91 -2.55 5.94
CA ARG A 80 -2.67 -3.21 4.65
C ARG A 80 -2.06 -2.28 3.62
N VAL A 81 -1.58 -2.87 2.54
CA VAL A 81 -1.24 -2.15 1.30
C VAL A 81 -2.08 -2.76 0.18
N GLU A 82 -2.78 -1.91 -0.56
CA GLU A 82 -3.53 -2.31 -1.74
C GLU A 82 -2.78 -1.88 -2.99
N ILE A 83 -2.76 -2.75 -3.99
CA ILE A 83 -2.10 -2.47 -5.27
C ILE A 83 -3.19 -2.25 -6.31
N ARG A 84 -3.21 -1.04 -6.89
CA ARG A 84 -4.20 -0.67 -7.91
C ARG A 84 -3.51 -0.26 -9.20
N TYR A 85 -4.01 -0.79 -10.27
CA TYR A 85 -3.50 -0.48 -11.60
C TYR A 85 -4.23 0.65 -12.31
#